data_cd5d67bdb649a42c504520f118ba16c9
#
_entry.id   cd5d67bdb649a42c504520f118ba16c9
#
_cell.length_a   1.000
_cell.length_b   1.000
_cell.length_c   1.000
_cell.angle_alpha   90.00
_cell.angle_beta   90.00
_cell.angle_gamma   90.00
#
_symmetry.space_group_name_H-M   'P 1'
#
loop_
_entity.id
_entity.type
_entity.pdbx_description
1 polymer ?
#
loop_
_entity_poly.entity_id
_entity_poly.type
_entity_poly.pdbx_seq_one_letter_code
_entity_poly.pdbx_strand_id
1 'polypeptide(L)'
;MDRRDFLKTAGLGAAALGVAACTPKVVEGGAGSTQQNGLPEGGAMQQNYPGVGLLGYGCMRWPMTAGADGRKVIDQQEVNRLVDVAMEHGVNYYDTSPNYLGGESERATAEALNRYPRDRWLLATKLSNFSDWSYDNSVLMYRNSLEIFRTDHIDYYLLHSIGGMKAFETRFGSTGIMDFLLRERELGHIRKLGFSFHGNKEGFDELMSLHSKYHWDFVQIQMNYVDWRHAGRNNTDAEYLYGVLDRMEIPVVIMEPLRGGRLADMPVTLADMLLAKDPSGSLASWAFRFAGSFPRVLTVLSGMTYMEHLEDNLRTYLDFKPLDAGEMELLQDVATRMETYPLVRCTGCNYCMPCPYGIDIPGIFKFYNDNLNAGTYVKDSGKENYARIRRRYLLDYDKAIPTVRQADHCIQCGRCEEACPQHLSIRSELRKIDEYIESLKRETL
;
A
#
# COMPACT_ATOMS: atom_id res chain seq x y z
N MET A 1 -8.18 26.10 -52.99
CA MET A 1 -7.99 24.64 -53.04
C MET A 1 -8.06 24.13 -51.62
N ASP A 2 -9.12 23.45 -51.34
CA ASP A 2 -9.51 23.06 -49.98
C ASP A 2 -8.84 21.73 -49.56
N ARG A 3 -8.49 21.63 -48.28
CA ARG A 3 -7.77 20.48 -47.68
C ARG A 3 -8.55 19.15 -47.74
N ARG A 4 -9.72 19.10 -48.39
CA ARG A 4 -10.56 17.90 -48.49
C ARG A 4 -10.35 17.07 -49.77
N ASP A 5 -9.60 17.57 -50.77
CA ASP A 5 -9.46 16.89 -52.07
C ASP A 5 -8.17 16.05 -52.23
N PHE A 6 -7.31 16.01 -51.20
CA PHE A 6 -6.03 15.25 -51.26
C PHE A 6 -6.17 13.76 -50.87
N LEU A 7 -7.30 13.30 -50.38
CA LEU A 7 -7.48 11.95 -49.84
C LEU A 7 -8.27 10.98 -50.78
N LYS A 8 -8.50 11.33 -52.03
CA LYS A 8 -9.31 10.51 -52.97
C LYS A 8 -8.57 9.91 -54.17
N THR A 9 -7.28 10.07 -54.30
CA THR A 9 -6.53 9.50 -55.46
C THR A 9 -5.22 8.83 -55.04
N ALA A 10 -5.29 7.66 -54.46
CA ALA A 10 -4.24 6.63 -54.51
C ALA A 10 -4.80 5.27 -54.11
N GLY A 11 -5.50 4.67 -55.06
CA GLY A 11 -5.85 3.26 -55.01
C GLY A 11 -5.17 2.55 -56.17
N LEU A 12 -4.76 1.32 -55.90
CA LEU A 12 -4.32 0.23 -56.81
C LEU A 12 -2.87 0.21 -57.27
N GLY A 13 -2.16 -0.80 -56.79
CA GLY A 13 -0.89 -1.28 -57.28
C GLY A 13 -0.32 -2.38 -56.39
N ALA A 14 -0.80 -3.62 -56.55
CA ALA A 14 -0.23 -4.80 -55.91
C ALA A 14 1.11 -5.17 -56.57
N ALA A 15 2.15 -5.40 -55.78
CA ALA A 15 3.25 -6.28 -56.10
C ALA A 15 3.82 -6.92 -54.85
N ALA A 16 3.65 -8.21 -54.71
CA ALA A 16 4.21 -9.05 -53.67
C ALA A 16 5.72 -9.14 -53.79
N LEU A 17 6.43 -8.75 -52.73
CA LEU A 17 7.78 -9.26 -52.46
C LEU A 17 7.82 -9.62 -50.98
N GLY A 18 7.95 -10.93 -50.74
CA GLY A 18 8.07 -11.47 -49.40
C GLY A 18 9.38 -11.02 -48.73
N VAL A 19 9.25 -10.26 -47.69
CA VAL A 19 10.27 -10.05 -46.69
C VAL A 19 9.75 -10.70 -45.43
N ALA A 20 10.36 -11.78 -45.01
CA ALA A 20 10.11 -12.40 -43.74
C ALA A 20 10.44 -11.39 -42.65
N ALA A 21 9.42 -10.66 -42.15
CA ALA A 21 9.53 -9.88 -40.97
C ALA A 21 9.61 -10.84 -39.77
N CYS A 22 10.82 -11.01 -39.23
CA CYS A 22 10.99 -11.49 -37.89
C CYS A 22 10.32 -10.46 -36.96
N THR A 23 9.04 -10.68 -36.64
CA THR A 23 8.43 -10.05 -35.50
C THR A 23 9.18 -10.52 -34.26
N PRO A 24 9.76 -9.60 -33.45
CA PRO A 24 10.22 -10.00 -32.14
C PRO A 24 8.95 -10.46 -31.39
N LYS A 25 8.95 -11.73 -30.97
CA LYS A 25 8.03 -12.13 -29.89
C LYS A 25 8.26 -11.15 -28.74
N VAL A 26 7.36 -10.22 -28.56
CA VAL A 26 7.13 -9.61 -27.27
C VAL A 26 6.84 -10.82 -26.40
N VAL A 27 7.75 -11.14 -25.51
CA VAL A 27 7.42 -11.94 -24.34
C VAL A 27 6.47 -11.01 -23.57
N GLU A 28 5.19 -11.14 -23.86
CA GLU A 28 4.16 -10.75 -22.93
C GLU A 28 4.55 -11.49 -21.67
N GLY A 29 4.99 -10.73 -20.65
CA GLY A 29 5.17 -11.27 -19.32
C GLY A 29 3.87 -11.99 -19.03
N GLY A 30 3.95 -13.30 -18.81
CA GLY A 30 2.81 -14.15 -18.67
C GLY A 30 1.87 -13.64 -17.59
N ALA A 31 0.88 -12.84 -18.01
CA ALA A 31 -0.41 -12.93 -17.44
C ALA A 31 -0.84 -14.35 -17.74
N GLY A 32 -0.61 -15.27 -16.80
CA GLY A 32 -1.23 -16.56 -16.85
C GLY A 32 -2.69 -16.29 -17.19
N SER A 33 -3.21 -16.90 -18.26
CA SER A 33 -4.62 -16.95 -18.54
C SER A 33 -5.26 -17.65 -17.33
N THR A 34 -5.51 -16.88 -16.27
CA THR A 34 -6.45 -17.28 -15.24
C THR A 34 -7.77 -17.41 -15.99
N GLN A 35 -8.19 -18.62 -16.24
CA GLN A 35 -9.60 -18.89 -16.44
C GLN A 35 -10.29 -18.09 -15.33
N GLN A 36 -11.14 -17.15 -15.70
CA GLN A 36 -12.00 -16.41 -14.79
C GLN A 36 -12.98 -17.43 -14.18
N ASN A 37 -12.49 -18.20 -13.22
CA ASN A 37 -13.37 -18.85 -12.28
C ASN A 37 -14.00 -17.71 -11.49
N GLY A 38 -15.32 -17.57 -11.57
CA GLY A 38 -16.09 -16.59 -10.80
C GLY A 38 -15.72 -16.65 -9.31
N LEU A 39 -16.14 -15.64 -8.56
CA LEU A 39 -15.99 -15.67 -7.09
C LEU A 39 -16.65 -16.94 -6.54
N PRO A 40 -16.13 -17.53 -5.43
CA PRO A 40 -16.71 -18.73 -4.82
C PRO A 40 -18.19 -18.52 -4.52
N GLU A 41 -19.06 -19.28 -5.20
CA GLU A 41 -20.51 -19.23 -4.94
C GLU A 41 -20.80 -19.73 -3.51
N GLY A 42 -21.45 -18.89 -2.70
CA GLY A 42 -21.81 -19.21 -1.32
C GLY A 42 -20.67 -19.16 -0.31
N GLY A 43 -19.48 -18.67 -0.69
CA GLY A 43 -18.38 -18.43 0.25
C GLY A 43 -18.76 -17.32 1.25
N ALA A 44 -18.53 -17.57 2.54
CA ALA A 44 -18.67 -16.54 3.58
C ALA A 44 -17.32 -15.89 3.88
N MET A 45 -17.32 -14.58 4.08
CA MET A 45 -16.12 -13.87 4.53
C MET A 45 -15.63 -14.47 5.85
N GLN A 46 -14.35 -14.89 5.87
CA GLN A 46 -13.70 -15.39 7.08
C GLN A 46 -13.75 -14.32 8.18
N GLN A 47 -13.96 -14.73 9.42
CA GLN A 47 -13.96 -13.89 10.61
C GLN A 47 -13.19 -14.57 11.74
N ASN A 48 -12.18 -13.89 12.29
CA ASN A 48 -11.55 -14.31 13.55
C ASN A 48 -12.29 -13.70 14.77
N TYR A 49 -12.98 -12.58 14.54
CA TYR A 49 -13.81 -11.88 15.54
C TYR A 49 -15.24 -11.72 15.00
N PRO A 50 -16.26 -12.04 15.81
CA PRO A 50 -17.65 -11.95 15.37
C PRO A 50 -18.00 -10.56 14.84
N GLY A 51 -18.61 -10.51 13.64
CA GLY A 51 -19.08 -9.29 13.02
C GLY A 51 -18.00 -8.47 12.31
N VAL A 52 -16.75 -8.93 12.23
CA VAL A 52 -15.65 -8.24 11.51
C VAL A 52 -15.10 -9.15 10.43
N GLY A 53 -15.21 -8.75 9.18
CA GLY A 53 -14.60 -9.46 8.04
C GLY A 53 -13.08 -9.48 8.15
N LEU A 54 -12.46 -10.64 7.88
CA LEU A 54 -11.00 -10.76 7.92
C LEU A 54 -10.32 -9.93 6.83
N LEU A 55 -10.99 -9.66 5.70
CA LEU A 55 -10.58 -8.66 4.70
C LEU A 55 -11.20 -7.31 5.05
N GLY A 56 -10.36 -6.30 5.31
CA GLY A 56 -10.75 -4.90 5.48
C GLY A 56 -10.35 -4.04 4.29
N TYR A 57 -11.07 -2.98 4.04
CA TYR A 57 -10.81 -2.03 2.97
C TYR A 57 -9.91 -0.88 3.47
N GLY A 58 -8.67 -0.78 2.95
CA GLY A 58 -7.77 0.35 3.18
C GLY A 58 -8.06 1.48 2.19
N CYS A 59 -8.68 2.56 2.65
CA CYS A 59 -9.19 3.65 1.82
C CYS A 59 -8.11 4.68 1.38
N MET A 60 -6.84 4.39 1.61
CA MET A 60 -5.72 5.24 1.22
C MET A 60 -5.43 5.23 -0.30
N ARG A 61 -5.97 4.27 -1.04
CA ARG A 61 -5.64 4.01 -2.45
C ARG A 61 -6.88 4.00 -3.36
N TRP A 62 -7.86 4.85 -3.08
CA TRP A 62 -9.01 5.00 -3.97
C TRP A 62 -8.59 5.29 -5.41
N PRO A 63 -9.33 4.78 -6.41
CA PRO A 63 -9.05 5.05 -7.82
C PRO A 63 -9.12 6.55 -8.12
N MET A 64 -8.25 7.00 -9.05
CA MET A 64 -8.14 8.40 -9.42
C MET A 64 -8.43 8.59 -10.90
N THR A 65 -9.15 9.66 -11.23
CA THR A 65 -9.44 10.07 -12.61
C THR A 65 -9.00 11.52 -12.87
N ALA A 66 -9.06 11.97 -14.10
CA ALA A 66 -8.80 13.37 -14.45
C ALA A 66 -10.03 14.23 -14.14
N GLY A 67 -9.87 15.22 -13.27
CA GLY A 67 -10.89 16.25 -13.02
C GLY A 67 -11.02 17.24 -14.17
N ALA A 68 -12.01 18.10 -14.12
CA ALA A 68 -12.33 19.10 -15.15
C ALA A 68 -11.18 20.11 -15.39
N ASP A 69 -10.33 20.34 -14.38
CA ASP A 69 -9.14 21.19 -14.44
C ASP A 69 -7.85 20.43 -14.81
N GLY A 70 -7.96 19.14 -15.15
CA GLY A 70 -6.85 18.25 -15.47
C GLY A 70 -6.08 17.72 -14.26
N ARG A 71 -6.45 18.11 -13.03
CA ARG A 71 -5.88 17.51 -11.81
C ARG A 71 -6.47 16.12 -11.55
N LYS A 72 -5.69 15.28 -10.87
CA LYS A 72 -6.22 13.99 -10.42
C LYS A 72 -7.19 14.20 -9.25
N VAL A 73 -8.37 13.63 -9.38
CA VAL A 73 -9.42 13.57 -8.35
C VAL A 73 -9.82 12.12 -8.11
N ILE A 74 -10.43 11.83 -6.97
CA ILE A 74 -10.95 10.48 -6.70
C ILE A 74 -12.09 10.18 -7.70
N ASP A 75 -12.05 9.01 -8.31
CA ASP A 75 -13.12 8.51 -9.15
C ASP A 75 -14.24 7.94 -8.27
N GLN A 76 -15.16 8.82 -7.86
CA GLN A 76 -16.23 8.43 -6.94
C GLN A 76 -17.14 7.35 -7.50
N GLN A 77 -17.34 7.32 -8.81
CA GLN A 77 -18.17 6.29 -9.44
C GLN A 77 -17.52 4.90 -9.28
N GLU A 78 -16.22 4.82 -9.51
CA GLU A 78 -15.50 3.55 -9.33
C GLU A 78 -15.35 3.19 -7.84
N VAL A 79 -15.17 4.17 -6.93
CA VAL A 79 -15.23 3.92 -5.47
C VAL A 79 -16.55 3.30 -5.08
N ASN A 80 -17.67 3.85 -5.54
CA ASN A 80 -18.99 3.32 -5.25
C ASN A 80 -19.17 1.88 -5.73
N ARG A 81 -18.70 1.58 -6.95
CA ARG A 81 -18.76 0.24 -7.54
C ARG A 81 -17.91 -0.78 -6.76
N LEU A 82 -16.70 -0.38 -6.37
CA LEU A 82 -15.81 -1.22 -5.55
C LEU A 82 -16.43 -1.51 -4.17
N VAL A 83 -17.00 -0.48 -3.54
CA VAL A 83 -17.69 -0.65 -2.24
C VAL A 83 -18.92 -1.55 -2.37
N ASP A 84 -19.68 -1.44 -3.45
CA ASP A 84 -20.85 -2.30 -3.67
C ASP A 84 -20.47 -3.78 -3.71
N VAL A 85 -19.46 -4.13 -4.51
CA VAL A 85 -18.97 -5.52 -4.59
C VAL A 85 -18.35 -5.97 -3.26
N ALA A 86 -17.59 -5.11 -2.59
CA ALA A 86 -16.99 -5.43 -1.29
C ALA A 86 -18.04 -5.72 -0.22
N MET A 87 -19.08 -4.89 -0.11
CA MET A 87 -20.19 -5.03 0.83
C MET A 87 -21.02 -6.28 0.55
N GLU A 88 -21.28 -6.59 -0.71
CA GLU A 88 -22.01 -7.80 -1.13
C GLU A 88 -21.30 -9.07 -0.64
N HIS A 89 -19.96 -9.07 -0.61
CA HIS A 89 -19.14 -10.22 -0.22
C HIS A 89 -18.63 -10.16 1.23
N GLY A 90 -19.20 -9.28 2.07
CA GLY A 90 -18.96 -9.26 3.51
C GLY A 90 -17.72 -8.49 3.97
N VAL A 91 -17.08 -7.69 3.10
CA VAL A 91 -16.10 -6.69 3.52
C VAL A 91 -16.86 -5.57 4.21
N ASN A 92 -16.67 -5.44 5.52
CA ASN A 92 -17.42 -4.47 6.31
C ASN A 92 -16.56 -3.53 7.15
N TYR A 93 -15.24 -3.69 7.17
CA TYR A 93 -14.31 -2.83 7.89
C TYR A 93 -13.64 -1.88 6.89
N TYR A 94 -13.82 -0.56 7.05
CA TYR A 94 -13.29 0.50 6.17
C TYR A 94 -12.34 1.40 6.96
N ASP A 95 -11.04 1.34 6.61
CA ASP A 95 -9.98 2.11 7.27
C ASP A 95 -9.60 3.34 6.45
N THR A 96 -9.84 4.52 7.01
CA THR A 96 -9.51 5.80 6.40
C THR A 96 -8.76 6.74 7.37
N SER A 97 -8.55 7.98 6.95
CA SER A 97 -7.93 9.03 7.77
C SER A 97 -8.18 10.40 7.16
N PRO A 98 -8.27 11.47 7.97
CA PRO A 98 -8.34 12.86 7.50
C PRO A 98 -7.17 13.27 6.59
N ASN A 99 -6.02 12.58 6.65
CA ASN A 99 -4.84 12.92 5.86
C ASN A 99 -4.69 12.09 4.57
N TYR A 100 -5.54 11.09 4.33
CA TYR A 100 -5.40 10.26 3.15
C TYR A 100 -5.89 11.00 1.90
N LEU A 101 -5.15 10.84 0.80
CA LEU A 101 -5.48 11.44 -0.51
C LEU A 101 -5.72 12.96 -0.44
N GLY A 102 -4.84 13.66 0.30
CA GLY A 102 -4.94 15.11 0.45
C GLY A 102 -6.13 15.60 1.28
N GLY A 103 -6.74 14.72 2.08
CA GLY A 103 -7.91 15.02 2.92
C GLY A 103 -9.24 14.56 2.31
N GLU A 104 -9.23 13.99 1.09
CA GLU A 104 -10.47 13.64 0.39
C GLU A 104 -10.94 12.20 0.65
N SER A 105 -10.11 11.35 1.28
CA SER A 105 -10.45 9.93 1.48
C SER A 105 -11.68 9.73 2.35
N GLU A 106 -11.83 10.45 3.47
CA GLU A 106 -13.01 10.33 4.33
C GLU A 106 -14.29 10.70 3.59
N ARG A 107 -14.28 11.78 2.79
CA ARG A 107 -15.45 12.22 2.01
C ARG A 107 -15.87 11.19 0.98
N ALA A 108 -14.91 10.67 0.21
CA ALA A 108 -15.18 9.66 -0.81
C ALA A 108 -15.69 8.35 -0.18
N THR A 109 -15.08 7.93 0.93
CA THR A 109 -15.52 6.75 1.69
C THR A 109 -16.92 6.94 2.25
N ALA A 110 -17.20 8.10 2.86
CA ALA A 110 -18.51 8.42 3.43
C ALA A 110 -19.60 8.48 2.36
N GLU A 111 -19.31 9.06 1.19
CA GLU A 111 -20.27 9.10 0.06
C GLU A 111 -20.66 7.68 -0.37
N ALA A 112 -19.70 6.75 -0.44
CA ALA A 112 -19.97 5.37 -0.79
C ALA A 112 -20.74 4.63 0.31
N LEU A 113 -20.33 4.75 1.58
CA LEU A 113 -20.89 3.99 2.70
C LEU A 113 -22.26 4.48 3.16
N ASN A 114 -22.54 5.79 3.09
CA ASN A 114 -23.84 6.35 3.45
C ASN A 114 -25.01 5.92 2.53
N ARG A 115 -24.74 5.16 1.47
CA ARG A 115 -25.75 4.46 0.66
C ARG A 115 -26.30 3.21 1.34
N TYR A 116 -25.64 2.75 2.41
CA TYR A 116 -25.98 1.56 3.17
C TYR A 116 -26.42 1.92 4.60
N PRO A 117 -27.25 1.09 5.25
CA PRO A 117 -27.55 1.21 6.68
C PRO A 117 -26.26 1.25 7.51
N ARG A 118 -26.23 2.12 8.54
CA ARG A 118 -25.03 2.38 9.37
C ARG A 118 -24.49 1.10 10.07
N ASP A 119 -25.35 0.20 10.41
CA ASP A 119 -25.02 -1.07 11.08
C ASP A 119 -24.41 -2.15 10.15
N ARG A 120 -24.34 -1.86 8.83
CA ARG A 120 -23.75 -2.77 7.86
C ARG A 120 -22.24 -2.59 7.68
N TRP A 121 -21.66 -1.53 8.21
CA TRP A 121 -20.24 -1.21 8.04
C TRP A 121 -19.61 -0.66 9.33
N LEU A 122 -18.33 -0.94 9.48
CA LEU A 122 -17.49 -0.53 10.59
C LEU A 122 -16.52 0.55 10.10
N LEU A 123 -16.58 1.72 10.74
CA LEU A 123 -15.71 2.84 10.45
C LEU A 123 -14.44 2.77 11.29
N ALA A 124 -13.29 2.75 10.64
CA ALA A 124 -12.00 3.02 11.26
C ALA A 124 -11.43 4.33 10.70
N THR A 125 -11.25 5.33 11.56
CA THR A 125 -10.56 6.57 11.19
C THR A 125 -9.62 7.03 12.30
N LYS A 126 -8.85 8.11 12.07
CA LYS A 126 -7.65 8.37 12.86
C LYS A 126 -7.52 9.84 13.28
N LEU A 127 -7.01 10.07 14.48
CA LEU A 127 -6.53 11.38 14.89
C LEU A 127 -5.17 11.66 14.25
N SER A 128 -5.18 12.41 13.16
CA SER A 128 -4.01 12.66 12.28
C SER A 128 -3.43 14.06 12.48
N ASN A 129 -3.32 14.51 13.72
CA ASN A 129 -2.87 15.85 14.15
C ASN A 129 -1.35 16.08 13.99
N PHE A 130 -0.78 15.78 12.81
CA PHE A 130 0.68 15.81 12.58
C PHE A 130 1.30 17.21 12.63
N SER A 131 0.60 18.22 12.15
CA SER A 131 1.09 19.61 12.05
C SER A 131 0.59 20.53 13.16
N ASP A 132 -0.57 20.24 13.73
CA ASP A 132 -1.17 20.97 14.84
C ASP A 132 -1.80 19.96 15.81
N TRP A 133 -1.11 19.72 16.93
CA TRP A 133 -1.54 18.82 17.99
C TRP A 133 -2.23 19.52 19.16
N SER A 134 -2.69 20.77 18.98
CA SER A 134 -3.50 21.45 19.97
C SER A 134 -4.78 20.67 20.30
N TYR A 135 -5.25 20.83 21.52
CA TYR A 135 -6.50 20.20 21.98
C TYR A 135 -7.68 20.55 21.04
N ASP A 136 -7.84 21.84 20.75
CA ASP A 136 -8.97 22.33 19.95
C ASP A 136 -8.96 21.77 18.53
N ASN A 137 -7.78 21.73 17.86
CA ASN A 137 -7.66 21.13 16.53
C ASN A 137 -7.93 19.63 16.57
N SER A 138 -7.45 18.93 17.59
CA SER A 138 -7.66 17.49 17.76
C SER A 138 -9.15 17.15 17.96
N VAL A 139 -9.85 17.92 18.78
CA VAL A 139 -11.32 17.79 18.97
C VAL A 139 -12.07 18.13 17.68
N LEU A 140 -11.66 19.20 16.99
CA LEU A 140 -12.28 19.58 15.71
C LEU A 140 -12.12 18.47 14.66
N MET A 141 -10.94 17.87 14.54
CA MET A 141 -10.67 16.76 13.62
C MET A 141 -11.58 15.55 13.90
N TYR A 142 -11.72 15.17 15.17
CA TYR A 142 -12.64 14.09 15.58
C TYR A 142 -14.09 14.40 15.21
N ARG A 143 -14.57 15.60 15.49
CA ARG A 143 -15.95 16.02 15.18
C ARG A 143 -16.21 16.09 13.68
N ASN A 144 -15.24 16.58 12.91
CA ASN A 144 -15.32 16.62 11.45
C ASN A 144 -15.49 15.21 10.84
N SER A 145 -14.78 14.20 11.37
CA SER A 145 -14.96 12.83 10.91
C SER A 145 -16.39 12.34 11.14
N LEU A 146 -16.98 12.59 12.33
CA LEU A 146 -18.39 12.25 12.62
C LEU A 146 -19.37 12.96 11.65
N GLU A 147 -19.13 14.24 11.37
CA GLU A 147 -19.96 15.04 10.47
C GLU A 147 -19.87 14.52 9.02
N ILE A 148 -18.66 14.25 8.51
CA ILE A 148 -18.42 13.72 7.17
C ILE A 148 -19.17 12.38 6.99
N PHE A 149 -19.07 11.47 7.96
CA PHE A 149 -19.72 10.17 7.90
C PHE A 149 -21.20 10.21 8.33
N ARG A 150 -21.73 11.36 8.78
CA ARG A 150 -23.11 11.54 9.24
C ARG A 150 -23.51 10.48 10.27
N THR A 151 -22.65 10.24 11.24
CA THR A 151 -22.81 9.21 12.27
C THR A 151 -22.58 9.80 13.67
N ASP A 152 -23.17 9.17 14.68
CA ASP A 152 -22.99 9.53 16.09
C ASP A 152 -21.83 8.78 16.76
N HIS A 153 -21.23 7.81 16.05
CA HIS A 153 -20.13 7.02 16.61
C HIS A 153 -19.12 6.57 15.56
N ILE A 154 -17.89 6.31 16.01
CA ILE A 154 -16.80 5.68 15.27
C ILE A 154 -16.54 4.32 15.88
N ASP A 155 -16.52 3.25 15.05
CA ASP A 155 -16.33 1.88 15.55
C ASP A 155 -14.89 1.65 16.03
N TYR A 156 -13.89 2.15 15.28
CA TYR A 156 -12.46 2.01 15.58
C TYR A 156 -11.77 3.35 15.40
N TYR A 157 -11.37 3.99 16.50
CA TYR A 157 -10.65 5.27 16.43
C TYR A 157 -9.18 5.07 16.80
N LEU A 158 -8.27 5.59 15.96
CA LEU A 158 -6.83 5.37 16.13
C LEU A 158 -6.08 6.68 16.41
N LEU A 159 -5.13 6.63 17.31
CA LEU A 159 -4.04 7.61 17.33
C LEU A 159 -3.12 7.29 16.16
N HIS A 160 -2.94 8.23 15.23
CA HIS A 160 -2.33 7.95 13.92
C HIS A 160 -0.81 7.96 13.97
N SER A 161 -0.18 6.87 13.56
CA SER A 161 1.27 6.74 13.31
C SER A 161 2.12 7.20 14.51
N ILE A 162 2.14 6.38 15.54
CA ILE A 162 2.98 6.63 16.72
C ILE A 162 4.29 5.87 16.55
N GLY A 163 5.42 6.59 16.63
CA GLY A 163 6.75 6.00 16.53
C GLY A 163 7.41 5.66 17.87
N GLY A 164 6.79 6.04 19.00
CA GLY A 164 7.28 5.82 20.35
C GLY A 164 6.79 6.87 21.34
N MET A 165 7.26 6.80 22.60
CA MET A 165 6.76 7.62 23.71
C MET A 165 6.86 9.12 23.45
N LYS A 166 7.96 9.60 22.89
CA LYS A 166 8.12 11.03 22.59
C LYS A 166 7.02 11.55 21.64
N ALA A 167 6.69 10.80 20.59
CA ALA A 167 5.62 11.18 19.65
C ALA A 167 4.25 11.12 20.33
N PHE A 168 4.02 10.11 21.18
CA PHE A 168 2.80 9.99 21.96
C PHE A 168 2.60 11.18 22.92
N GLU A 169 3.60 11.50 23.74
CA GLU A 169 3.51 12.60 24.70
C GLU A 169 3.30 13.95 24.00
N THR A 170 4.06 14.21 22.91
CA THR A 170 3.95 15.47 22.19
C THR A 170 2.55 15.67 21.57
N ARG A 171 1.98 14.63 20.99
CA ARG A 171 0.74 14.76 20.20
C ARG A 171 -0.52 14.44 21.00
N PHE A 172 -0.43 13.65 22.06
CA PHE A 172 -1.59 13.11 22.74
C PHE A 172 -1.49 13.19 24.26
N GLY A 173 -0.38 12.75 24.86
CA GLY A 173 -0.24 12.59 26.31
C GLY A 173 -0.33 13.91 27.09
N SER A 174 0.37 14.95 26.62
CA SER A 174 0.45 16.25 27.29
C SER A 174 -0.59 17.28 26.86
N THR A 175 -1.41 16.96 25.84
CA THR A 175 -2.36 17.94 25.24
C THR A 175 -3.75 17.92 25.89
N GLY A 176 -4.06 16.94 26.73
CA GLY A 176 -5.40 16.74 27.31
C GLY A 176 -6.37 15.98 26.38
N ILE A 177 -5.97 15.69 25.13
CA ILE A 177 -6.86 15.04 24.18
C ILE A 177 -7.19 13.59 24.58
N MET A 178 -6.29 12.90 25.30
CA MET A 178 -6.57 11.54 25.76
C MET A 178 -7.77 11.48 26.70
N ASP A 179 -7.91 12.42 27.62
CA ASP A 179 -9.07 12.48 28.55
C ASP A 179 -10.38 12.67 27.77
N PHE A 180 -10.35 13.51 26.74
CA PHE A 180 -11.48 13.68 25.81
C PHE A 180 -11.84 12.38 25.11
N LEU A 181 -10.86 11.68 24.49
CA LEU A 181 -11.10 10.44 23.75
C LEU A 181 -11.60 9.31 24.65
N LEU A 182 -11.08 9.20 25.89
CA LEU A 182 -11.55 8.23 26.88
C LEU A 182 -13.01 8.51 27.24
N ARG A 183 -13.38 9.77 27.43
CA ARG A 183 -14.77 10.15 27.70
C ARG A 183 -15.69 9.85 26.52
N GLU A 184 -15.27 10.13 25.29
CA GLU A 184 -16.05 9.78 24.09
C GLU A 184 -16.23 8.26 23.97
N ARG A 185 -15.24 7.45 24.40
CA ARG A 185 -15.35 5.99 24.47
C ARG A 185 -16.35 5.55 25.56
N GLU A 186 -16.31 6.16 26.75
CA GLU A 186 -17.27 5.89 27.83
C GLU A 186 -18.72 6.21 27.42
N LEU A 187 -18.91 7.27 26.63
CA LEU A 187 -20.21 7.67 26.07
C LEU A 187 -20.67 6.78 24.90
N GLY A 188 -19.79 5.93 24.37
CA GLY A 188 -20.08 5.04 23.23
C GLY A 188 -19.94 5.69 21.86
N HIS A 189 -19.49 6.96 21.79
CA HIS A 189 -19.19 7.64 20.53
C HIS A 189 -17.90 7.13 19.87
N ILE A 190 -16.99 6.56 20.65
CA ILE A 190 -15.87 5.73 20.19
C ILE A 190 -16.11 4.33 20.75
N ARG A 191 -16.33 3.33 19.89
CA ARG A 191 -16.56 1.97 20.36
C ARG A 191 -15.26 1.27 20.75
N LYS A 192 -14.19 1.47 19.98
CA LYS A 192 -12.87 0.89 20.17
C LYS A 192 -11.80 1.96 19.97
N LEU A 193 -10.91 2.13 20.95
CA LEU A 193 -9.80 3.09 20.90
C LEU A 193 -8.47 2.33 20.79
N GLY A 194 -7.66 2.67 19.80
CA GLY A 194 -6.37 2.06 19.55
C GLY A 194 -5.37 3.02 18.94
N PHE A 195 -4.31 2.49 18.38
CA PHE A 195 -3.31 3.29 17.67
C PHE A 195 -2.67 2.51 16.53
N SER A 196 -2.10 3.22 15.55
CA SER A 196 -1.22 2.63 14.53
C SER A 196 0.24 2.92 14.88
N PHE A 197 1.07 1.87 14.78
CA PHE A 197 2.46 1.90 15.21
C PHE A 197 3.44 1.81 14.03
N HIS A 198 4.45 2.70 14.07
CA HIS A 198 5.62 2.68 13.19
C HIS A 198 6.85 3.12 14.00
N GLY A 199 7.59 2.18 14.55
CA GLY A 199 8.73 2.53 15.37
C GLY A 199 9.55 1.32 15.82
N ASN A 200 10.49 1.60 16.72
CA ASN A 200 11.37 0.59 17.28
C ASN A 200 10.71 -0.15 18.46
N LYS A 201 11.37 -1.23 18.87
CA LYS A 201 10.91 -2.13 19.94
C LYS A 201 10.70 -1.39 21.27
N GLU A 202 11.65 -0.56 21.64
CA GLU A 202 11.63 0.18 22.91
C GLU A 202 10.41 1.11 22.97
N GLY A 203 10.14 1.85 21.89
CA GLY A 203 8.98 2.71 21.78
C GLY A 203 7.65 1.95 21.80
N PHE A 204 7.63 0.72 21.27
CA PHE A 204 6.45 -0.14 21.35
C PHE A 204 6.20 -0.61 22.79
N ASP A 205 7.24 -1.11 23.47
CA ASP A 205 7.14 -1.60 24.84
C ASP A 205 6.68 -0.48 25.80
N GLU A 206 7.20 0.74 25.61
CA GLU A 206 6.76 1.92 26.38
C GLU A 206 5.26 2.23 26.14
N LEU A 207 4.78 2.21 24.89
CA LEU A 207 3.38 2.43 24.56
C LEU A 207 2.48 1.32 25.12
N MET A 208 2.95 0.07 25.10
CA MET A 208 2.21 -1.05 25.68
C MET A 208 2.16 -1.01 27.20
N SER A 209 3.14 -0.42 27.88
CA SER A 209 3.08 -0.17 29.33
C SER A 209 1.92 0.77 29.73
N LEU A 210 1.46 1.62 28.81
CA LEU A 210 0.32 2.49 29.00
C LEU A 210 -1.04 1.76 28.87
N HIS A 211 -1.04 0.48 28.50
CA HIS A 211 -2.29 -0.29 28.38
C HIS A 211 -3.06 -0.36 29.71
N SER A 212 -2.38 -0.44 30.83
CA SER A 212 -3.02 -0.41 32.17
C SER A 212 -3.80 0.89 32.43
N LYS A 213 -3.43 2.01 31.77
CA LYS A 213 -4.08 3.31 31.91
C LYS A 213 -5.15 3.54 30.83
N TYR A 214 -4.83 3.23 29.56
CA TYR A 214 -5.68 3.60 28.45
C TYR A 214 -6.56 2.46 27.93
N HIS A 215 -6.25 1.21 28.30
CA HIS A 215 -6.97 0.01 27.88
C HIS A 215 -7.18 -0.03 26.37
N TRP A 216 -6.06 -0.14 25.62
CA TRP A 216 -6.10 -0.23 24.16
C TRP A 216 -6.98 -1.39 23.72
N ASP A 217 -8.02 -1.11 22.94
CA ASP A 217 -8.96 -2.11 22.44
C ASP A 217 -8.39 -2.92 21.27
N PHE A 218 -7.45 -2.35 20.53
CA PHE A 218 -6.74 -2.94 19.39
C PHE A 218 -5.48 -2.13 19.06
N VAL A 219 -4.58 -2.75 18.28
CA VAL A 219 -3.40 -2.06 17.73
C VAL A 219 -3.24 -2.39 16.25
N GLN A 220 -2.95 -1.39 15.44
CA GLN A 220 -2.66 -1.54 14.02
C GLN A 220 -1.16 -1.58 13.79
N ILE A 221 -0.65 -2.68 13.22
CA ILE A 221 0.76 -2.89 12.95
C ILE A 221 1.01 -3.23 11.47
N GLN A 222 2.20 -2.89 10.99
CA GLN A 222 2.70 -3.38 9.70
C GLN A 222 3.09 -4.84 9.86
N MET A 223 2.48 -5.75 9.06
CA MET A 223 2.79 -7.16 9.11
C MET A 223 2.62 -7.82 7.74
N ASN A 224 3.67 -8.48 7.28
CA ASN A 224 3.73 -9.34 6.11
C ASN A 224 4.88 -10.34 6.30
N TYR A 225 5.01 -11.34 5.44
CA TYR A 225 6.00 -12.41 5.62
C TYR A 225 7.46 -11.94 5.53
N VAL A 226 7.74 -10.76 4.95
CA VAL A 226 9.09 -10.17 4.93
C VAL A 226 9.34 -9.39 6.21
N ASP A 227 8.45 -8.45 6.58
CA ASP A 227 8.58 -7.65 7.79
C ASP A 227 8.38 -8.49 9.07
N TRP A 228 7.97 -9.75 8.94
CA TRP A 228 7.88 -10.68 10.05
C TRP A 228 9.20 -10.79 10.80
N ARG A 229 10.33 -10.96 10.07
CA ARG A 229 11.70 -11.08 10.64
C ARG A 229 12.73 -10.17 9.95
N HIS A 230 12.30 -9.36 8.99
CA HIS A 230 13.17 -8.50 8.20
C HIS A 230 12.58 -7.09 8.06
N ALA A 231 12.10 -6.51 9.17
CA ALA A 231 11.62 -5.14 9.19
C ALA A 231 12.76 -4.14 8.89
N GLY A 232 12.39 -2.97 8.38
CA GLY A 232 13.37 -1.92 8.11
C GLY A 232 14.07 -1.44 9.38
N ARG A 233 15.29 -0.89 9.26
CA ARG A 233 16.24 -0.56 10.34
C ARG A 233 15.66 0.09 11.59
N ASN A 234 14.63 0.92 11.45
CA ASN A 234 14.01 1.66 12.56
C ASN A 234 12.59 1.19 12.86
N ASN A 235 12.17 0.08 12.23
CA ASN A 235 10.93 -0.60 12.54
C ASN A 235 11.23 -1.91 13.30
N THR A 236 10.25 -2.39 14.01
CA THR A 236 10.33 -3.64 14.76
C THR A 236 9.77 -4.78 13.93
N ASP A 237 10.42 -5.94 13.98
CA ASP A 237 9.92 -7.17 13.37
C ASP A 237 8.50 -7.46 13.85
N ALA A 238 7.62 -7.78 12.90
CA ALA A 238 6.21 -8.01 13.19
C ALA A 238 5.99 -9.24 14.09
N GLU A 239 6.90 -10.22 14.07
CA GLU A 239 6.91 -11.36 15.00
C GLU A 239 6.96 -10.91 16.46
N TYR A 240 7.79 -9.90 16.75
CA TYR A 240 7.85 -9.33 18.09
C TYR A 240 6.56 -8.57 18.47
N LEU A 241 6.11 -7.66 17.59
CA LEU A 241 4.92 -6.84 17.84
C LEU A 241 3.69 -7.73 18.05
N TYR A 242 3.46 -8.66 17.12
CA TYR A 242 2.36 -9.62 17.22
C TYR A 242 2.46 -10.47 18.49
N GLY A 243 3.65 -10.98 18.81
CA GLY A 243 3.85 -11.81 20.01
C GLY A 243 3.56 -11.07 21.32
N VAL A 244 3.82 -9.75 21.40
CA VAL A 244 3.42 -8.92 22.56
C VAL A 244 1.91 -8.80 22.62
N LEU A 245 1.27 -8.43 21.49
CA LEU A 245 -0.19 -8.22 21.42
C LEU A 245 -0.96 -9.50 21.68
N ASP A 246 -0.47 -10.65 21.19
CA ASP A 246 -1.09 -11.95 21.43
C ASP A 246 -1.07 -12.35 22.91
N ARG A 247 0.08 -12.16 23.59
CA ARG A 247 0.18 -12.41 25.05
C ARG A 247 -0.70 -11.50 25.88
N MET A 248 -0.93 -10.26 25.42
CA MET A 248 -1.81 -9.29 26.07
C MET A 248 -3.29 -9.42 25.64
N GLU A 249 -3.60 -10.38 24.77
CA GLU A 249 -4.93 -10.60 24.20
C GLU A 249 -5.54 -9.41 23.47
N ILE A 250 -4.68 -8.52 22.91
CA ILE A 250 -5.10 -7.32 22.18
C ILE A 250 -5.29 -7.66 20.70
N PRO A 251 -6.48 -7.41 20.11
CA PRO A 251 -6.75 -7.59 18.67
C PRO A 251 -5.82 -6.77 17.80
N VAL A 252 -5.42 -7.35 16.66
CA VAL A 252 -4.43 -6.77 15.75
C VAL A 252 -5.07 -6.45 14.40
N VAL A 253 -4.99 -5.20 13.97
CA VAL A 253 -5.31 -4.80 12.60
C VAL A 253 -4.01 -4.77 11.78
N ILE A 254 -4.02 -5.42 10.62
CA ILE A 254 -2.82 -5.51 9.79
C ILE A 254 -2.85 -4.44 8.69
N MET A 255 -1.81 -3.60 8.66
CA MET A 255 -1.51 -2.71 7.53
C MET A 255 -0.29 -3.21 6.75
N GLU A 256 -0.14 -2.75 5.50
CA GLU A 256 0.97 -3.11 4.60
C GLU A 256 1.16 -4.62 4.37
N PRO A 257 0.10 -5.43 4.22
CA PRO A 257 0.23 -6.88 4.00
C PRO A 257 0.99 -7.19 2.71
N LEU A 258 0.95 -6.29 1.71
CA LEU A 258 1.67 -6.39 0.43
C LEU A 258 2.88 -5.45 0.32
N ARG A 259 3.30 -4.76 1.38
CA ARG A 259 4.36 -3.74 1.33
C ARG A 259 4.18 -2.75 0.19
N GLY A 260 2.98 -2.16 0.08
CA GLY A 260 2.63 -1.22 -0.99
C GLY A 260 2.46 -1.86 -2.38
N GLY A 261 2.23 -3.15 -2.46
CA GLY A 261 2.09 -3.93 -3.70
C GLY A 261 3.35 -4.70 -4.10
N ARG A 262 4.48 -4.50 -3.42
CA ARG A 262 5.77 -5.14 -3.75
C ARG A 262 5.78 -6.66 -3.61
N LEU A 263 4.92 -7.22 -2.78
CA LEU A 263 4.80 -8.67 -2.63
C LEU A 263 3.88 -9.30 -3.70
N ALA A 264 3.16 -8.47 -4.46
CA ALA A 264 2.44 -8.90 -5.67
C ALA A 264 3.28 -8.72 -6.96
N ASP A 265 4.41 -7.98 -6.88
CA ASP A 265 5.34 -7.73 -7.99
C ASP A 265 6.78 -7.89 -7.46
N MET A 266 7.30 -9.10 -7.54
CA MET A 266 8.62 -9.49 -7.04
C MET A 266 9.51 -10.07 -8.14
N PRO A 267 10.84 -10.25 -7.91
CA PRO A 267 11.73 -10.91 -8.88
C PRO A 267 11.20 -12.26 -9.32
N VAL A 268 11.22 -12.51 -10.65
CA VAL A 268 10.63 -13.71 -11.28
C VAL A 268 11.07 -15.01 -10.61
N THR A 269 12.36 -15.11 -10.25
CA THR A 269 12.90 -16.32 -9.58
C THR A 269 12.27 -16.60 -8.22
N LEU A 270 11.81 -15.56 -7.50
CA LEU A 270 11.11 -15.71 -6.22
C LEU A 270 9.61 -15.97 -6.44
N ALA A 271 9.03 -15.31 -7.44
CA ALA A 271 7.66 -15.56 -7.86
C ALA A 271 7.47 -17.03 -8.26
N ASP A 272 8.40 -17.59 -9.06
CA ASP A 272 8.39 -18.98 -9.49
C ASP A 272 8.37 -19.98 -8.32
N MET A 273 9.02 -19.67 -7.20
CA MET A 273 9.00 -20.54 -6.00
C MET A 273 7.58 -20.66 -5.43
N LEU A 274 6.85 -19.54 -5.36
CA LEU A 274 5.47 -19.50 -4.83
C LEU A 274 4.49 -20.12 -5.83
N LEU A 275 4.59 -19.78 -7.10
CA LEU A 275 3.73 -20.29 -8.17
C LEU A 275 3.95 -21.79 -8.44
N ALA A 276 5.15 -22.33 -8.22
CA ALA A 276 5.40 -23.75 -8.28
C ALA A 276 4.67 -24.54 -7.17
N LYS A 277 4.48 -23.92 -6.00
CA LYS A 277 3.77 -24.52 -4.87
C LYS A 277 2.25 -24.40 -5.02
N ASP A 278 1.76 -23.26 -5.50
CA ASP A 278 0.35 -23.01 -5.82
C ASP A 278 0.20 -22.30 -7.18
N PRO A 279 0.09 -23.08 -8.28
CA PRO A 279 -0.04 -22.52 -9.63
C PRO A 279 -1.36 -21.78 -9.88
N SER A 280 -2.36 -21.96 -9.02
CA SER A 280 -3.68 -21.32 -9.13
C SER A 280 -3.78 -20.04 -8.30
N GLY A 281 -2.91 -19.86 -7.34
CA GLY A 281 -2.87 -18.69 -6.46
C GLY A 281 -2.14 -17.50 -7.10
N SER A 282 -2.53 -16.29 -6.68
CA SER A 282 -1.76 -15.07 -6.99
C SER A 282 -0.60 -14.89 -5.99
N LEU A 283 0.42 -14.10 -6.38
CA LEU A 283 1.46 -13.72 -5.41
C LEU A 283 0.88 -12.95 -4.23
N ALA A 284 -0.17 -12.15 -4.46
CA ALA A 284 -0.86 -11.41 -3.41
C ALA A 284 -1.54 -12.35 -2.42
N SER A 285 -2.15 -13.45 -2.89
CA SER A 285 -2.84 -14.42 -2.03
C SER A 285 -1.91 -15.04 -0.97
N TRP A 286 -0.65 -15.29 -1.30
CA TRP A 286 0.35 -15.77 -0.34
C TRP A 286 0.56 -14.80 0.84
N ALA A 287 0.68 -13.51 0.54
CA ALA A 287 0.86 -12.47 1.57
C ALA A 287 -0.42 -12.26 2.40
N PHE A 288 -1.59 -12.33 1.77
CA PHE A 288 -2.87 -12.25 2.47
C PHE A 288 -3.13 -13.48 3.34
N ARG A 289 -2.85 -14.69 2.83
CA ARG A 289 -2.92 -15.91 3.62
C ARG A 289 -1.96 -15.85 4.81
N PHE A 290 -0.73 -15.35 4.62
CA PHE A 290 0.20 -15.14 5.73
C PHE A 290 -0.42 -14.23 6.79
N ALA A 291 -0.85 -13.03 6.43
CA ALA A 291 -1.39 -12.06 7.38
C ALA A 291 -2.65 -12.57 8.10
N GLY A 292 -3.53 -13.28 7.39
CA GLY A 292 -4.77 -13.81 7.95
C GLY A 292 -4.63 -15.10 8.77
N SER A 293 -3.47 -15.78 8.71
CA SER A 293 -3.26 -17.07 9.41
C SER A 293 -3.10 -16.95 10.93
N PHE A 294 -3.03 -15.75 11.46
CA PHE A 294 -2.79 -15.51 12.87
C PHE A 294 -4.10 -15.24 13.61
N PRO A 295 -4.44 -16.00 14.68
CA PRO A 295 -5.77 -15.96 15.31
C PRO A 295 -6.09 -14.64 16.00
N ARG A 296 -5.09 -13.82 16.39
CA ARG A 296 -5.29 -12.52 17.02
C ARG A 296 -5.55 -11.39 15.99
N VAL A 297 -5.47 -11.69 14.69
CA VAL A 297 -5.75 -10.71 13.64
C VAL A 297 -7.24 -10.45 13.54
N LEU A 298 -7.62 -9.20 13.75
CA LEU A 298 -8.99 -8.70 13.63
C LEU A 298 -9.40 -8.58 12.16
N THR A 299 -8.56 -7.90 11.38
CA THR A 299 -8.76 -7.69 9.94
C THR A 299 -7.44 -7.36 9.26
N VAL A 300 -7.33 -7.67 7.97
CA VAL A 300 -6.18 -7.38 7.11
C VAL A 300 -6.57 -6.32 6.09
N LEU A 301 -5.94 -5.15 6.17
CA LEU A 301 -6.29 -4.01 5.32
C LEU A 301 -5.66 -4.15 3.94
N SER A 302 -6.46 -4.05 2.90
CA SER A 302 -6.00 -3.98 1.52
C SER A 302 -6.49 -2.72 0.81
N GLY A 303 -5.57 -2.03 0.14
CA GLY A 303 -5.87 -0.88 -0.72
C GLY A 303 -6.21 -1.34 -2.14
N MET A 304 -7.43 -1.77 -2.36
CA MET A 304 -7.93 -2.33 -3.63
C MET A 304 -8.34 -1.21 -4.58
N THR A 305 -7.40 -0.75 -5.42
CA THR A 305 -7.62 0.38 -6.35
C THR A 305 -8.45 -0.03 -7.58
N TYR A 306 -8.37 -1.30 -8.00
CA TYR A 306 -9.04 -1.82 -9.18
C TYR A 306 -9.90 -3.01 -8.82
N MET A 307 -10.91 -3.30 -9.65
CA MET A 307 -11.83 -4.42 -9.42
C MET A 307 -11.09 -5.75 -9.37
N GLU A 308 -10.06 -5.93 -10.20
CA GLU A 308 -9.22 -7.13 -10.22
C GLU A 308 -8.51 -7.37 -8.88
N HIS A 309 -8.09 -6.30 -8.19
CA HIS A 309 -7.51 -6.42 -6.84
C HIS A 309 -8.56 -6.90 -5.84
N LEU A 310 -9.76 -6.34 -5.90
CA LEU A 310 -10.86 -6.72 -5.00
C LEU A 310 -11.27 -8.18 -5.22
N GLU A 311 -11.46 -8.58 -6.46
CA GLU A 311 -11.85 -9.94 -6.82
C GLU A 311 -10.79 -10.98 -6.42
N ASP A 312 -9.49 -10.69 -6.62
CA ASP A 312 -8.40 -11.57 -6.22
C ASP A 312 -8.35 -11.75 -4.70
N ASN A 313 -8.51 -10.66 -3.96
CA ASN A 313 -8.55 -10.70 -2.50
C ASN A 313 -9.80 -11.41 -1.98
N LEU A 314 -10.96 -11.21 -2.60
CA LEU A 314 -12.19 -11.91 -2.25
C LEU A 314 -12.03 -13.42 -2.46
N ARG A 315 -11.42 -13.89 -3.58
CA ARG A 315 -11.12 -15.32 -3.76
C ARG A 315 -10.32 -15.90 -2.61
N THR A 316 -9.35 -15.12 -2.11
CA THR A 316 -8.51 -15.55 -0.98
C THR A 316 -9.28 -15.64 0.33
N TYR A 317 -10.18 -14.69 0.63
CA TYR A 317 -10.82 -14.59 1.95
C TYR A 317 -12.21 -15.23 2.05
N LEU A 318 -12.89 -15.47 0.93
CA LEU A 318 -14.17 -16.22 0.91
C LEU A 318 -13.95 -17.75 1.01
N ASP A 319 -12.79 -18.25 0.62
CA ASP A 319 -12.35 -19.65 0.82
C ASP A 319 -11.01 -19.66 1.57
N PHE A 320 -10.95 -18.95 2.67
CA PHE A 320 -9.71 -18.72 3.39
C PHE A 320 -9.09 -20.01 3.94
N LYS A 321 -7.86 -20.27 3.55
CA LYS A 321 -7.04 -21.38 4.01
C LYS A 321 -5.82 -20.85 4.72
N PRO A 322 -5.72 -20.99 6.05
CA PRO A 322 -4.50 -20.64 6.78
C PRO A 322 -3.29 -21.37 6.19
N LEU A 323 -2.13 -20.72 6.25
CA LEU A 323 -0.88 -21.36 5.81
C LEU A 323 -0.51 -22.51 6.74
N ASP A 324 -0.06 -23.62 6.15
CA ASP A 324 0.55 -24.70 6.89
C ASP A 324 2.01 -24.39 7.26
N ALA A 325 2.66 -25.25 8.07
CA ALA A 325 4.02 -25.03 8.54
C ALA A 325 5.03 -25.00 7.38
N GLY A 326 4.84 -25.82 6.34
CA GLY A 326 5.73 -25.86 5.17
C GLY A 326 5.56 -24.61 4.29
N GLU A 327 4.35 -24.10 4.15
CA GLU A 327 4.06 -22.85 3.46
C GLU A 327 4.64 -21.64 4.20
N MET A 328 4.56 -21.62 5.54
CA MET A 328 5.21 -20.60 6.37
C MET A 328 6.74 -20.63 6.21
N GLU A 329 7.36 -21.81 6.18
CA GLU A 329 8.80 -21.97 5.97
C GLU A 329 9.22 -21.49 4.57
N LEU A 330 8.46 -21.85 3.53
CA LEU A 330 8.69 -21.37 2.16
C LEU A 330 8.66 -19.84 2.09
N LEU A 331 7.69 -19.19 2.73
CA LEU A 331 7.62 -17.72 2.76
C LEU A 331 8.80 -17.09 3.49
N GLN A 332 9.32 -17.71 4.56
CA GLN A 332 10.52 -17.22 5.24
C GLN A 332 11.80 -17.40 4.39
N ASP A 333 11.90 -18.46 3.58
CA ASP A 333 12.99 -18.60 2.60
C ASP A 333 12.90 -17.53 1.52
N VAL A 334 11.70 -17.30 0.95
CA VAL A 334 11.46 -16.21 -0.02
C VAL A 334 11.81 -14.85 0.59
N ALA A 335 11.37 -14.57 1.83
CA ALA A 335 11.68 -13.32 2.53
C ALA A 335 13.19 -13.11 2.69
N THR A 336 13.92 -14.15 3.15
CA THR A 336 15.37 -14.09 3.33
C THR A 336 16.08 -13.82 2.00
N ARG A 337 15.64 -14.46 0.91
CA ARG A 337 16.20 -14.22 -0.43
C ARG A 337 15.88 -12.81 -0.93
N MET A 338 14.69 -12.27 -0.66
CA MET A 338 14.34 -10.88 -1.01
C MET A 338 15.28 -9.86 -0.40
N GLU A 339 15.83 -10.12 0.79
CA GLU A 339 16.81 -9.23 1.44
C GLU A 339 18.13 -9.10 0.66
N THR A 340 18.46 -10.07 -0.17
CA THR A 340 19.66 -10.03 -1.03
C THR A 340 19.49 -9.17 -2.27
N TYR A 341 18.25 -8.82 -2.64
CA TYR A 341 17.97 -7.95 -3.77
C TYR A 341 18.10 -6.48 -3.38
N PRO A 342 18.75 -5.65 -4.20
CA PRO A 342 19.02 -4.25 -3.88
C PRO A 342 17.80 -3.33 -4.11
N LEU A 343 16.60 -3.82 -3.81
CA LEU A 343 15.36 -3.08 -3.96
C LEU A 343 15.23 -1.98 -2.92
N VAL A 344 14.72 -0.83 -3.32
CA VAL A 344 14.32 0.23 -2.38
C VAL A 344 13.00 -0.18 -1.71
N ARG A 345 12.95 -0.20 -0.38
CA ARG A 345 11.78 -0.66 0.41
C ARG A 345 10.63 0.35 0.47
N CYS A 346 10.46 1.16 -0.59
CA CYS A 346 9.38 2.15 -0.67
C CYS A 346 8.03 1.47 -0.87
N THR A 347 7.02 1.83 -0.05
CA THR A 347 5.64 1.33 -0.16
C THR A 347 4.72 2.24 -0.97
N GLY A 348 5.24 3.37 -1.49
CA GLY A 348 4.47 4.34 -2.28
C GLY A 348 3.38 5.06 -1.48
N CYS A 349 3.55 5.20 -0.16
CA CYS A 349 2.56 5.84 0.72
C CYS A 349 2.43 7.36 0.51
N ASN A 350 3.39 8.00 -0.17
CA ASN A 350 3.43 9.43 -0.50
C ASN A 350 3.59 10.40 0.69
N TYR A 351 3.91 9.95 1.91
CA TYR A 351 4.13 10.86 3.04
C TYR A 351 5.34 11.80 2.85
N CYS A 352 6.33 11.40 2.02
CA CYS A 352 7.44 12.24 1.61
C CYS A 352 7.07 13.31 0.55
N MET A 353 5.81 13.35 0.09
CA MET A 353 5.33 14.24 -0.95
C MET A 353 4.41 15.34 -0.38
N PRO A 354 4.39 16.55 -0.97
CA PRO A 354 5.22 16.97 -2.10
C PRO A 354 6.68 17.26 -1.67
N CYS A 355 7.63 16.84 -2.50
CA CYS A 355 9.01 17.28 -2.33
C CYS A 355 9.12 18.79 -2.63
N PRO A 356 9.74 19.64 -1.77
CA PRO A 356 9.86 21.08 -2.00
C PRO A 356 10.61 21.44 -3.30
N TYR A 357 11.38 20.50 -3.82
CA TYR A 357 12.18 20.64 -5.05
C TYR A 357 11.56 19.89 -6.23
N GLY A 358 10.32 19.46 -6.11
CA GLY A 358 9.53 18.87 -7.19
C GLY A 358 9.84 17.40 -7.52
N ILE A 359 10.78 16.75 -6.84
CA ILE A 359 11.21 15.37 -7.14
C ILE A 359 10.06 14.38 -6.93
N ASP A 360 9.87 13.47 -7.87
CA ASP A 360 8.93 12.35 -7.74
C ASP A 360 9.59 11.15 -7.05
N ILE A 361 9.80 11.26 -5.74
CA ILE A 361 10.50 10.25 -4.95
C ILE A 361 9.89 8.85 -5.11
N PRO A 362 8.57 8.64 -4.91
CA PRO A 362 7.96 7.32 -5.05
C PRO A 362 7.99 6.79 -6.49
N GLY A 363 7.81 7.67 -7.49
CA GLY A 363 7.90 7.30 -8.90
C GLY A 363 9.29 6.80 -9.29
N ILE A 364 10.35 7.49 -8.85
CA ILE A 364 11.74 7.08 -9.08
C ILE A 364 12.02 5.70 -8.46
N PHE A 365 11.63 5.49 -7.21
CA PHE A 365 11.83 4.21 -6.53
C PHE A 365 11.04 3.07 -7.16
N LYS A 366 9.81 3.35 -7.59
CA LYS A 366 9.01 2.37 -8.32
C LYS A 366 9.69 1.99 -9.64
N PHE A 367 10.09 2.96 -10.46
CA PHE A 367 10.78 2.70 -11.72
C PHE A 367 12.05 1.86 -11.52
N TYR A 368 12.87 2.20 -10.52
CA TYR A 368 14.09 1.45 -10.20
C TYR A 368 13.78 -0.01 -9.82
N ASN A 369 12.81 -0.22 -8.93
CA ASN A 369 12.41 -1.54 -8.48
C ASN A 369 11.81 -2.39 -9.61
N ASP A 370 10.93 -1.82 -10.44
CA ASP A 370 10.30 -2.51 -11.57
C ASP A 370 11.37 -3.03 -12.54
N ASN A 371 12.42 -2.24 -12.82
CA ASN A 371 13.52 -2.66 -13.69
C ASN A 371 14.41 -3.73 -13.05
N LEU A 372 14.59 -3.70 -11.73
CA LEU A 372 15.30 -4.77 -11.02
C LEU A 372 14.49 -6.08 -11.08
N ASN A 373 13.18 -6.03 -10.83
CA ASN A 373 12.30 -7.18 -10.88
C ASN A 373 12.24 -7.79 -12.28
N ALA A 374 12.16 -6.94 -13.31
CA ALA A 374 12.15 -7.37 -14.72
C ALA A 374 13.53 -7.83 -15.24
N GLY A 375 14.60 -7.74 -14.46
CA GLY A 375 15.96 -8.06 -14.89
C GLY A 375 16.53 -7.14 -15.96
N THR A 376 15.95 -5.95 -16.13
CA THR A 376 16.40 -4.93 -17.10
C THR A 376 17.41 -3.93 -16.50
N TYR A 377 17.76 -4.10 -15.22
CA TYR A 377 18.82 -3.36 -14.56
C TYR A 377 20.20 -3.94 -14.95
N VAL A 378 21.00 -3.18 -15.69
CA VAL A 378 22.31 -3.64 -16.22
C VAL A 378 23.43 -3.22 -15.27
N LYS A 379 24.30 -4.18 -14.91
CA LYS A 379 25.48 -3.94 -14.05
C LYS A 379 26.82 -4.10 -14.78
N ASP A 380 26.79 -4.54 -16.02
CA ASP A 380 28.00 -4.91 -16.77
C ASP A 380 27.83 -4.49 -18.24
N SER A 381 28.73 -3.62 -18.69
CA SER A 381 28.78 -3.13 -20.08
C SER A 381 29.23 -4.20 -21.08
N GLY A 382 29.86 -5.29 -20.61
CA GLY A 382 30.28 -6.41 -21.46
C GLY A 382 29.17 -7.38 -21.85
N LYS A 383 27.94 -7.23 -21.29
CA LYS A 383 26.83 -8.11 -21.61
C LYS A 383 26.35 -7.94 -23.04
N GLU A 384 26.04 -9.07 -23.67
CA GLU A 384 25.31 -9.09 -24.93
C GLU A 384 24.02 -8.26 -24.80
N ASN A 385 23.73 -7.42 -25.79
CA ASN A 385 22.59 -6.49 -25.79
C ASN A 385 22.67 -5.29 -24.81
N TYR A 386 23.82 -5.02 -24.17
CA TYR A 386 23.99 -3.86 -23.27
C TYR A 386 23.48 -2.56 -23.88
N ALA A 387 23.95 -2.21 -25.08
CA ALA A 387 23.58 -0.95 -25.72
C ALA A 387 22.06 -0.80 -25.95
N ARG A 388 21.35 -1.91 -26.24
CA ARG A 388 19.90 -1.91 -26.42
C ARG A 388 19.17 -1.73 -25.10
N ILE A 389 19.56 -2.46 -24.04
CA ILE A 389 18.95 -2.40 -22.73
C ILE A 389 19.21 -1.02 -22.11
N ARG A 390 20.46 -0.50 -22.19
CA ARG A 390 20.83 0.83 -21.74
C ARG A 390 19.95 1.91 -22.37
N ARG A 391 19.84 1.90 -23.71
CA ARG A 391 19.03 2.90 -24.44
C ARG A 391 17.57 2.82 -23.98
N ARG A 392 17.02 1.61 -23.86
CA ARG A 392 15.64 1.43 -23.42
C ARG A 392 15.44 1.94 -22.01
N TYR A 393 16.32 1.59 -21.07
CA TYR A 393 16.24 2.03 -19.68
C TYR A 393 16.20 3.56 -19.57
N LEU A 394 17.09 4.26 -20.27
CA LEU A 394 17.15 5.73 -20.27
C LEU A 394 15.89 6.37 -20.85
N LEU A 395 15.38 5.85 -21.98
CA LEU A 395 14.15 6.34 -22.61
C LEU A 395 12.91 6.10 -21.71
N ASP A 396 12.83 4.92 -21.11
CA ASP A 396 11.72 4.56 -20.23
C ASP A 396 11.78 5.38 -18.93
N TYR A 397 12.99 5.72 -18.42
CA TYR A 397 13.16 6.62 -17.28
C TYR A 397 12.65 8.03 -17.58
N ASP A 398 13.08 8.63 -18.68
CA ASP A 398 12.65 9.99 -19.07
C ASP A 398 11.15 10.05 -19.35
N LYS A 399 10.56 8.97 -19.83
CA LYS A 399 9.13 8.86 -20.04
C LYS A 399 8.33 8.70 -18.73
N ALA A 400 8.85 7.92 -17.79
CA ALA A 400 8.21 7.66 -16.51
C ALA A 400 8.33 8.84 -15.54
N ILE A 401 9.51 9.47 -15.52
CA ILE A 401 9.86 10.56 -14.59
C ILE A 401 10.26 11.79 -15.41
N PRO A 402 9.39 12.80 -15.54
CA PRO A 402 9.74 14.05 -16.22
C PRO A 402 11.05 14.64 -15.70
N THR A 403 11.90 15.18 -16.59
CA THR A 403 13.26 15.65 -16.26
C THR A 403 13.29 16.58 -15.04
N VAL A 404 12.34 17.50 -14.92
CA VAL A 404 12.22 18.43 -13.78
C VAL A 404 11.87 17.76 -12.45
N ARG A 405 11.61 16.44 -12.45
CA ARG A 405 11.21 15.66 -11.28
C ARG A 405 12.19 14.52 -10.97
N GLN A 406 13.32 14.46 -11.68
CA GLN A 406 14.32 13.41 -11.53
C GLN A 406 15.20 13.60 -10.28
N ALA A 407 16.00 12.56 -9.96
CA ALA A 407 16.76 12.48 -8.72
C ALA A 407 17.92 13.48 -8.63
N ASP A 408 18.47 13.93 -9.76
CA ASP A 408 19.55 14.93 -9.89
C ASP A 408 19.20 16.29 -9.25
N HIS A 409 17.91 16.61 -9.14
CA HIS A 409 17.45 17.82 -8.46
C HIS A 409 17.47 17.73 -6.91
N CYS A 410 17.94 16.61 -6.33
CA CYS A 410 17.94 16.43 -4.89
C CYS A 410 19.05 17.23 -4.18
N ILE A 411 18.68 18.25 -3.42
CA ILE A 411 19.61 19.06 -2.62
C ILE A 411 19.93 18.45 -1.23
N GLN A 412 19.51 17.23 -0.94
CA GLN A 412 19.80 16.51 0.30
C GLN A 412 19.22 17.15 1.58
N CYS A 413 18.10 17.87 1.51
CA CYS A 413 17.53 18.60 2.65
C CYS A 413 16.97 17.73 3.79
N GLY A 414 16.68 16.44 3.56
CA GLY A 414 16.26 15.45 4.58
C GLY A 414 14.78 15.40 4.95
N ARG A 415 13.95 16.38 4.56
CA ARG A 415 12.51 16.44 4.94
C ARG A 415 11.72 15.17 4.60
N CYS A 416 12.06 14.52 3.49
CA CYS A 416 11.41 13.29 3.05
C CYS A 416 11.69 12.09 3.97
N GLU A 417 12.87 12.06 4.62
CA GLU A 417 13.25 11.00 5.55
C GLU A 417 12.53 11.12 6.88
N GLU A 418 12.34 12.36 7.37
CA GLU A 418 11.59 12.66 8.59
C GLU A 418 10.12 12.21 8.48
N ALA A 419 9.54 12.34 7.28
CA ALA A 419 8.15 11.97 7.01
C ALA A 419 7.96 10.49 6.65
N CYS A 420 9.05 9.73 6.45
CA CYS A 420 8.97 8.37 5.93
C CYS A 420 8.64 7.33 7.03
N PRO A 421 7.45 6.69 7.01
CA PRO A 421 7.10 5.67 8.00
C PRO A 421 7.92 4.38 7.85
N GLN A 422 8.60 4.20 6.70
CA GLN A 422 9.52 3.09 6.47
C GLN A 422 10.96 3.42 6.87
N HIS A 423 11.21 4.63 7.37
CA HIS A 423 12.53 5.13 7.78
C HIS A 423 13.63 4.91 6.73
N LEU A 424 13.28 5.09 5.46
CA LEU A 424 14.21 4.93 4.35
C LEU A 424 15.26 6.04 4.35
N SER A 425 16.50 5.69 4.04
CA SER A 425 17.57 6.64 3.71
C SER A 425 17.35 7.21 2.29
N ILE A 426 16.25 7.95 2.11
CA ILE A 426 15.75 8.40 0.79
C ILE A 426 16.81 9.15 0.01
N ARG A 427 17.58 10.02 0.67
CA ARG A 427 18.67 10.80 0.04
C ARG A 427 19.74 9.89 -0.55
N SER A 428 20.13 8.87 0.19
CA SER A 428 21.14 7.90 -0.24
C SER A 428 20.64 7.06 -1.42
N GLU A 429 19.39 6.61 -1.38
CA GLU A 429 18.81 5.84 -2.48
C GLU A 429 18.61 6.69 -3.75
N LEU A 430 18.17 7.95 -3.62
CA LEU A 430 18.07 8.85 -4.77
C LEU A 430 19.44 9.08 -5.40
N ARG A 431 20.49 9.32 -4.59
CA ARG A 431 21.86 9.51 -5.09
C ARG A 431 22.35 8.26 -5.82
N LYS A 432 22.19 7.08 -5.25
CA LYS A 432 22.58 5.80 -5.87
C LYS A 432 21.90 5.59 -7.23
N ILE A 433 20.60 5.92 -7.32
CA ILE A 433 19.85 5.79 -8.58
C ILE A 433 20.34 6.83 -9.60
N ASP A 434 20.58 8.06 -9.19
CA ASP A 434 21.12 9.13 -10.03
C ASP A 434 22.52 8.78 -10.56
N GLU A 435 23.43 8.35 -9.70
CA GLU A 435 24.77 7.89 -10.08
C GLU A 435 24.73 6.77 -11.11
N TYR A 436 23.79 5.83 -10.94
CA TYR A 436 23.57 4.75 -11.91
C TYR A 436 23.07 5.29 -13.26
N ILE A 437 22.10 6.20 -13.27
CA ILE A 437 21.58 6.82 -14.49
C ILE A 437 22.69 7.63 -15.20
N GLU A 438 23.48 8.39 -14.46
CA GLU A 438 24.61 9.14 -15.00
C GLU A 438 25.70 8.22 -15.57
N SER A 439 25.97 7.08 -14.91
CA SER A 439 26.89 6.08 -15.44
C SER A 439 26.41 5.49 -16.77
N LEU A 440 25.09 5.23 -16.88
CA LEU A 440 24.47 4.80 -18.14
C LEU A 440 24.58 5.89 -19.22
N LYS A 441 24.34 7.17 -18.89
CA LYS A 441 24.48 8.29 -19.86
C LYS A 441 25.90 8.41 -20.37
N ARG A 442 26.90 8.27 -19.50
CA ARG A 442 28.34 8.41 -19.81
C ARG A 442 28.99 7.11 -20.33
N GLU A 443 28.27 5.99 -20.37
CA GLU A 443 28.82 4.67 -20.72
C GLU A 443 30.02 4.24 -19.83
N THR A 444 29.94 4.49 -18.52
CA THR A 444 31.01 4.26 -17.55
C THR A 444 30.69 3.15 -16.54
N LEU A 445 29.77 2.23 -16.88
CA LEU A 445 29.47 1.06 -16.06
C LEU A 445 30.64 0.08 -16.07
#